data_39799e425b8946a3f9afa7c411652c17
#
_entry.id   39799e425b8946a3f9afa7c411652c17
#
_cell.length_a   1.000
_cell.length_b   1.000
_cell.length_c   1.000
_cell.angle_alpha   90.00
_cell.angle_beta   90.00
_cell.angle_gamma   90.00
#
_symmetry.space_group_name_H-M   'P 1'
#
loop_
_entity.id
_entity.type
_entity.pdbx_description
1 polymer ?
#
loop_
_entity_poly.entity_id
_entity_poly.type
_entity_poly.pdbx_seq_one_letter_code
_entity_poly.pdbx_strand_id
1 'polypeptide(L)'
;PYSKFRVGAAARLRSGKILCGSNQESEVFPAGMCAERSLLFHAGACHADDPIEALAIASEPSERECYPCGQCRQVLLDAERRQGSPIRIIMSGAGGATVVDSAVRLLPFTFQL
;
A
#
# COMPACT_ATOMS: atom_id res chain seq x y z
N PRO A 1 14.87 -0.83 12.82
CA PRO A 1 13.95 0.29 12.81
C PRO A 1 13.90 1.03 14.14
N TYR A 2 13.50 2.28 14.10
CA TYR A 2 13.49 3.16 15.27
C TYR A 2 12.27 2.96 16.15
N SER A 3 11.24 2.31 15.65
CA SER A 3 10.12 1.82 16.44
C SER A 3 10.09 0.30 16.37
N LYS A 4 9.28 -0.33 17.20
CA LYS A 4 9.09 -1.78 17.13
C LYS A 4 7.91 -2.16 16.22
N PHE A 5 7.33 -1.17 15.55
CA PHE A 5 6.21 -1.38 14.66
C PHE A 5 6.71 -1.71 13.25
N ARG A 6 6.33 -2.87 12.75
CA ARG A 6 6.70 -3.34 11.42
C ARG A 6 5.48 -3.45 10.53
N VAL A 7 5.59 -2.97 9.31
CA VAL A 7 4.53 -3.06 8.31
C VAL A 7 5.10 -3.69 7.06
N GLY A 8 4.41 -4.70 6.57
CA GLY A 8 4.73 -5.34 5.30
C GLY A 8 3.59 -5.15 4.32
N ALA A 9 3.92 -5.06 3.05
CA ALA A 9 2.94 -5.00 1.98
C ALA A 9 3.36 -5.95 0.86
N ALA A 10 2.38 -6.54 0.20
CA ALA A 10 2.60 -7.40 -0.95
C ALA A 10 1.58 -7.05 -2.02
N ALA A 11 2.01 -6.99 -3.27
CA ALA A 11 1.13 -6.72 -4.40
C ALA A 11 1.21 -7.84 -5.41
N ARG A 12 0.05 -8.24 -5.94
CA ARG A 12 -0.03 -9.16 -7.06
C ARG A 12 -0.31 -8.35 -8.33
N LEU A 13 0.56 -8.52 -9.32
CA LEU A 13 0.42 -7.85 -10.60
C LEU A 13 -0.43 -8.71 -11.55
N ARG A 14 -0.92 -8.11 -12.62
CA ARG A 14 -1.74 -8.81 -13.61
C ARG A 14 -1.02 -10.02 -14.20
N SER A 15 0.29 -9.98 -14.35
CA SER A 15 1.09 -11.09 -14.83
C SER A 15 1.18 -12.28 -13.86
N GLY A 16 0.76 -12.08 -12.61
CA GLY A 16 0.91 -13.05 -11.53
C GLY A 16 2.14 -12.83 -10.67
N LYS A 17 3.00 -11.90 -11.03
CA LYS A 17 4.20 -11.57 -10.26
C LYS A 17 3.80 -10.96 -8.91
N ILE A 18 4.54 -11.29 -7.86
CA ILE A 18 4.34 -10.75 -6.52
C ILE A 18 5.50 -9.83 -6.17
N LEU A 19 5.18 -8.62 -5.74
CA LEU A 19 6.16 -7.67 -5.21
C LEU A 19 5.92 -7.47 -3.72
N CYS A 20 7.00 -7.27 -2.96
CA CYS A 20 6.91 -7.05 -1.52
C CYS A 20 7.61 -5.76 -1.13
N GLY A 21 7.14 -5.13 -0.06
CA GLY A 21 7.75 -3.95 0.52
C GLY A 21 7.63 -3.97 2.03
N SER A 22 8.47 -3.19 2.69
CA SER A 22 8.42 -3.00 4.14
C SER A 22 8.62 -1.53 4.46
N ASN A 23 8.18 -1.11 5.67
CA ASN A 23 8.35 0.27 6.08
C ASN A 23 9.84 0.61 6.25
N GLN A 24 10.19 1.81 5.82
CA GLN A 24 11.52 2.37 5.98
C GLN A 24 11.43 3.49 7.00
N GLU A 25 12.17 3.39 8.11
CA GLU A 25 12.17 4.40 9.16
C GLU A 25 13.49 5.17 9.16
N SER A 26 13.45 6.41 9.62
CA SER A 26 14.62 7.26 9.75
C SER A 26 14.51 8.09 11.03
N GLU A 27 15.66 8.39 11.64
CA GLU A 27 15.73 9.34 12.76
C GLU A 27 15.29 10.73 12.31
N VAL A 28 15.44 11.05 11.02
CA VAL A 28 15.00 12.31 10.45
C VAL A 28 13.67 12.07 9.75
N PHE A 29 12.59 12.29 10.45
CA PHE A 29 11.26 12.25 9.88
C PHE A 29 11.03 13.59 9.15
N PRO A 30 10.62 13.60 7.88
CA PRO A 30 9.89 12.58 7.12
C PRO A 30 10.73 11.73 6.15
N ALA A 31 11.97 11.48 6.42
CA ALA A 31 12.81 10.66 5.54
C ALA A 31 12.40 9.18 5.52
N GLY A 32 11.63 8.73 6.50
CA GLY A 32 11.09 7.37 6.51
C GLY A 32 10.04 7.16 5.43
N MET A 33 9.78 5.91 5.05
CA MET A 33 8.82 5.56 4.03
C MET A 33 7.97 4.37 4.45
N CYS A 34 6.65 4.47 4.23
CA CYS A 34 5.72 3.38 4.52
C CYS A 34 5.91 2.22 3.55
N ALA A 35 5.56 1.01 4.00
CA ALA A 35 5.68 -0.20 3.19
C ALA A 35 4.93 -0.08 1.86
N GLU A 36 3.72 0.46 1.89
CA GLU A 36 2.89 0.63 0.70
C GLU A 36 3.54 1.56 -0.30
N ARG A 37 4.09 2.69 0.16
CA ARG A 37 4.76 3.64 -0.74
C ARG A 37 6.04 3.09 -1.32
N SER A 38 6.83 2.38 -0.50
CA SER A 38 8.03 1.70 -0.97
C SER A 38 7.70 0.75 -2.11
N LEU A 39 6.66 -0.07 -1.93
CA LEU A 39 6.19 -1.02 -2.92
C LEU A 39 5.67 -0.33 -4.17
N LEU A 40 4.84 0.71 -4.01
CA LEU A 40 4.21 1.40 -5.13
C LEU A 40 5.23 2.16 -5.98
N PHE A 41 6.21 2.77 -5.36
CA PHE A 41 7.27 3.47 -6.10
C PHE A 41 8.14 2.48 -6.87
N HIS A 42 8.43 1.32 -6.28
CA HIS A 42 9.16 0.26 -6.98
C HIS A 42 8.35 -0.25 -8.18
N ALA A 43 7.07 -0.52 -7.98
CA ALA A 43 6.20 -1.00 -9.06
C ALA A 43 6.13 0.03 -10.19
N GLY A 44 6.00 1.32 -9.86
CA GLY A 44 5.96 2.39 -10.85
C GLY A 44 7.27 2.54 -11.61
N ALA A 45 8.41 2.33 -10.96
CA ALA A 45 9.72 2.46 -11.59
C ALA A 45 10.09 1.26 -12.45
N CYS A 46 9.75 0.05 -12.00
CA CYS A 46 10.26 -1.19 -12.61
C CYS A 46 9.18 -2.03 -13.32
N HIS A 47 7.91 -1.80 -13.03
CA HIS A 47 6.80 -2.63 -13.51
C HIS A 47 5.62 -1.79 -13.99
N ALA A 48 5.89 -0.65 -14.64
CA ALA A 48 4.85 0.31 -15.03
C ALA A 48 3.80 -0.29 -15.98
N ASP A 49 4.19 -1.29 -16.78
CA ASP A 49 3.30 -1.92 -17.77
C ASP A 49 2.54 -3.13 -17.21
N ASP A 50 2.69 -3.42 -15.93
CA ASP A 50 2.08 -4.59 -15.27
C ASP A 50 1.19 -4.12 -14.13
N PRO A 51 -0.11 -3.88 -14.38
CA PRO A 51 -0.99 -3.28 -13.39
C PRO A 51 -1.12 -4.13 -12.12
N ILE A 52 -1.28 -3.44 -10.99
CA ILE A 52 -1.51 -4.09 -9.70
C ILE A 52 -2.98 -4.50 -9.62
N GLU A 53 -3.24 -5.78 -9.37
CA GLU A 53 -4.60 -6.28 -9.16
C GLU A 53 -5.01 -6.24 -7.71
N ALA A 54 -4.09 -6.56 -6.79
CA ALA A 54 -4.38 -6.60 -5.37
C ALA A 54 -3.15 -6.19 -4.57
N LEU A 55 -3.38 -5.52 -3.45
CA LEU A 55 -2.33 -5.12 -2.53
C LEU A 55 -2.78 -5.46 -1.11
N ALA A 56 -1.97 -6.22 -0.40
CA ALA A 56 -2.24 -6.62 0.98
C ALA A 56 -1.27 -5.90 1.92
N ILE A 57 -1.79 -5.47 3.05
CA ILE A 57 -1.03 -4.77 4.09
C ILE A 57 -1.20 -5.52 5.39
N ALA A 58 -0.10 -5.75 6.10
CA ALA A 58 -0.11 -6.36 7.42
C ALA A 58 0.92 -5.67 8.30
N SER A 59 0.66 -5.68 9.60
CA SER A 59 1.57 -5.07 10.58
C SER A 59 1.88 -6.03 11.72
N GLU A 60 2.95 -5.76 12.42
CA GLU A 60 3.32 -6.46 13.64
C GLU A 60 3.71 -5.40 14.69
N PRO A 61 3.05 -5.35 15.84
CA PRO A 61 1.98 -6.25 16.29
C PRO A 61 0.68 -6.06 15.48
N SER A 62 -0.12 -7.12 15.39
CA SER A 62 -1.31 -7.18 14.54
C SER A 62 -2.61 -7.28 15.35
N GLU A 63 -2.73 -6.52 16.43
CA GLU A 63 -3.91 -6.55 17.29
C GLU A 63 -5.20 -6.18 16.56
N ARG A 64 -5.09 -5.40 15.49
CA ARG A 64 -6.21 -5.02 14.62
C ARG A 64 -5.70 -4.85 13.21
N GLU A 65 -6.64 -4.69 12.25
CA GLU A 65 -6.24 -4.47 10.87
C GLU A 65 -5.34 -3.26 10.72
N CYS A 66 -4.36 -3.37 9.86
CA CYS A 66 -3.45 -2.29 9.53
C CYS A 66 -4.01 -1.48 8.37
N TYR A 67 -4.35 -0.23 8.63
CA TYR A 67 -4.85 0.68 7.60
C TYR A 67 -3.73 1.58 7.12
N PRO A 68 -3.70 1.91 5.81
CA PRO A 68 -2.68 2.81 5.29
C PRO A 68 -2.86 4.24 5.82
N CYS A 69 -1.76 4.95 6.00
CA CYS A 69 -1.81 6.36 6.38
C CYS A 69 -2.37 7.22 5.24
N GLY A 70 -2.67 8.49 5.53
CA GLY A 70 -3.26 9.38 4.54
C GLY A 70 -2.42 9.54 3.27
N GLN A 71 -1.10 9.68 3.42
CA GLN A 71 -0.19 9.78 2.27
C GLN A 71 -0.21 8.50 1.44
N CYS A 72 -0.21 7.34 2.08
CA CYS A 72 -0.27 6.05 1.38
C CYS A 72 -1.59 5.89 0.64
N ARG A 73 -2.70 6.34 1.22
CA ARG A 73 -4.00 6.29 0.55
C ARG A 73 -4.00 7.12 -0.72
N GLN A 74 -3.39 8.32 -0.68
CA GLN A 74 -3.29 9.17 -1.86
C GLN A 74 -2.41 8.53 -2.93
N VAL A 75 -1.26 7.96 -2.54
CA VAL A 75 -0.36 7.30 -3.50
C VAL A 75 -1.02 6.06 -4.12
N LEU A 76 -1.81 5.31 -3.34
CA LEU A 76 -2.59 4.18 -3.86
C LEU A 76 -3.60 4.65 -4.91
N LEU A 77 -4.30 5.74 -4.63
CA LEU A 77 -5.26 6.31 -5.58
C LEU A 77 -4.57 6.78 -6.86
N ASP A 78 -3.42 7.45 -6.73
CA ASP A 78 -2.64 7.89 -7.87
C ASP A 78 -2.22 6.71 -8.75
N ALA A 79 -1.75 5.63 -8.13
CA ALA A 79 -1.34 4.41 -8.84
C ALA A 79 -2.52 3.78 -9.60
N GLU A 80 -3.67 3.69 -8.92
CA GLU A 80 -4.89 3.13 -9.52
C GLU A 80 -5.33 3.95 -10.73
N ARG A 81 -5.30 5.28 -10.62
CA ARG A 81 -5.69 6.17 -11.71
C ARG A 81 -4.74 6.08 -12.89
N ARG A 82 -3.42 5.99 -12.64
CA ARG A 82 -2.43 5.86 -13.71
C ARG A 82 -2.61 4.57 -14.49
N GLN A 83 -2.87 3.47 -13.79
CA GLN A 83 -3.02 2.18 -14.49
C GLN A 83 -4.39 2.00 -15.14
N GLY A 84 -5.39 2.80 -14.77
CA GLY A 84 -6.72 2.76 -15.36
C GLY A 84 -7.56 1.55 -14.94
N SER A 85 -7.19 0.84 -13.90
CA SER A 85 -7.93 -0.30 -13.37
C SER A 85 -7.86 -0.32 -11.84
N PRO A 86 -8.89 -0.83 -11.14
CA PRO A 86 -8.93 -0.76 -9.69
C PRO A 86 -7.91 -1.70 -9.04
N ILE A 87 -7.46 -1.29 -7.85
CA ILE A 87 -6.60 -2.09 -7.00
C ILE A 87 -7.43 -2.56 -5.81
N ARG A 88 -7.55 -3.87 -5.64
CA ARG A 88 -8.18 -4.43 -4.45
C ARG A 88 -7.20 -4.29 -3.29
N ILE A 89 -7.66 -3.74 -2.16
CA ILE A 89 -6.79 -3.51 -1.01
C ILE A 89 -7.27 -4.36 0.15
N ILE A 90 -6.36 -5.14 0.71
CA ILE A 90 -6.61 -6.07 1.80
C ILE A 90 -5.82 -5.58 3.02
N MET A 91 -6.54 -5.20 4.06
CA MET A 91 -5.94 -4.67 5.30
C MET A 91 -6.10 -5.71 6.39
N SER A 92 -5.00 -6.39 6.73
CA SER A 92 -5.01 -7.58 7.58
C SER A 92 -4.68 -7.28 9.03
N GLY A 93 -5.27 -8.05 9.94
CA GLY A 93 -4.99 -8.03 11.37
C GLY A 93 -5.16 -9.42 11.95
N ALA A 94 -4.97 -9.56 13.26
CA ALA A 94 -5.04 -10.86 13.94
C ALA A 94 -6.42 -11.50 13.86
N GLY A 95 -7.48 -10.68 13.87
CA GLY A 95 -8.87 -11.18 13.89
C GLY A 95 -9.52 -11.29 12.54
N GLY A 96 -8.83 -10.97 11.45
CA GLY A 96 -9.40 -10.99 10.11
C GLY A 96 -8.83 -9.90 9.22
N ALA A 97 -9.57 -9.56 8.17
CA ALA A 97 -9.14 -8.56 7.22
C ALA A 97 -10.31 -7.71 6.73
N THR A 98 -10.04 -6.45 6.44
CA THR A 98 -10.98 -5.56 5.75
C THR A 98 -10.51 -5.45 4.30
N VAL A 99 -11.45 -5.64 3.37
CA VAL A 99 -11.14 -5.61 1.93
C VAL A 99 -11.98 -4.53 1.28
N VAL A 100 -11.34 -3.68 0.48
CA VAL A 100 -12.03 -2.74 -0.40
C VAL A 100 -11.66 -3.07 -1.85
N ASP A 101 -12.59 -2.82 -2.76
CA ASP A 101 -12.43 -3.19 -4.16
C ASP A 101 -11.70 -2.13 -5.00
N SER A 102 -11.42 -0.97 -4.41
CA SER A 102 -10.75 0.13 -5.09
C SER A 102 -10.14 1.09 -4.08
N ALA A 103 -9.02 1.69 -4.42
CA ALA A 103 -8.36 2.71 -3.61
C ALA A 103 -9.23 3.95 -3.40
N VAL A 104 -10.19 4.19 -4.28
CA VAL A 104 -11.17 5.29 -4.15
C VAL A 104 -11.93 5.19 -2.82
N ARG A 105 -12.17 3.99 -2.32
CA ARG A 105 -12.89 3.77 -1.06
C ARG A 105 -12.13 4.26 0.18
N LEU A 106 -10.84 4.53 0.04
CA LEU A 106 -10.01 4.96 1.17
C LEU A 106 -10.00 6.47 1.36
N LEU A 107 -10.52 7.24 0.38
CA LEU A 107 -10.49 8.70 0.40
C LEU A 107 -11.87 9.25 0.03
N PRO A 108 -12.61 9.85 0.98
CA PRO A 108 -13.97 10.36 0.70
C PRO A 108 -13.95 11.60 -0.14
N PHE A 109 -13.16 12.51 -0.14
CA PHE A 109 -13.16 13.72 -0.94
C PHE A 109 -11.78 13.88 -1.57
N THR A 110 -11.59 13.26 -2.74
CA THR A 110 -10.26 13.16 -3.34
C THR A 110 -9.80 14.48 -3.95
N PHE A 111 -8.53 14.79 -3.75
CA PHE A 111 -7.87 15.90 -4.43
C PHE A 111 -7.60 15.49 -5.87
N GLN A 112 -7.81 16.40 -6.81
CA GLN A 112 -7.51 16.18 -8.23
C GLN A 112 -6.76 17.38 -8.77
N LEU A 113 -5.75 17.11 -9.55
CA LEU A 113 -5.02 18.14 -10.28
C LEU A 113 -5.74 18.56 -11.56
#